data_3e75c6ae1d1c6ee30f360454d05cf797
#
_entry.id   3e75c6ae1d1c6ee30f360454d05cf797
#
_cell.length_a   1.000
_cell.length_b   1.000
_cell.length_c   1.000
_cell.angle_alpha   90.00
_cell.angle_beta   90.00
_cell.angle_gamma   90.00
#
_symmetry.space_group_name_H-M   'P 1'
#
loop_
_entity.id
_entity.type
_entity.pdbx_description
1 polymer ?
#
loop_
_entity_poly.entity_id
_entity_poly.type
_entity_poly.pdbx_seq_one_letter_code
_entity_poly.pdbx_strand_id
1 'polypeptide(L)'
;MPAAPPRPARPPRPATPEGGAAGPSKAKRRVNDIALARFERWALPRMAERMPAWVTPDTLTLVAFFGAVLAFVGYAFAGANLALLHLASFGLALHWWGDSLDGTLARVRQIRRERYGFYVDHICDVASVALLFGGLGAGPLMRLDLALALCAVVLMLFNLVNLVTISRDVFKISFAGVGPTEGRLGIIIANTGLWLAGNPPLTVAGREITVFDACAAVAIVGVLGLWLVTAVREGVTIARLDPRPAPGSDGQAYDPTGLGLGPESGARGDAPSNAQGDGQ
;
A
#
# COMPACT_ATOMS: atom_id res chain seq x y z
N MET A 1 47.69 49.25 37.34
CA MET A 1 46.69 48.78 36.37
C MET A 1 45.49 48.24 37.14
N PRO A 2 44.31 48.82 37.04
CA PRO A 2 43.12 48.34 37.76
C PRO A 2 42.61 47.08 37.07
N ALA A 3 42.17 46.10 37.86
CA ALA A 3 41.63 44.81 37.43
C ALA A 3 40.32 44.97 36.69
N ALA A 4 40.12 44.25 35.59
CA ALA A 4 38.90 44.25 34.77
C ALA A 4 37.68 43.74 35.55
N PRO A 5 36.50 44.32 35.36
CA PRO A 5 35.29 43.89 36.06
C PRO A 5 34.86 42.47 35.66
N PRO A 6 34.25 41.70 36.57
CA PRO A 6 33.78 40.34 36.27
C PRO A 6 32.69 40.37 35.21
N ARG A 7 32.73 39.40 34.27
CA ARG A 7 31.72 39.25 33.23
C ARG A 7 30.36 38.92 33.84
N PRO A 8 29.28 39.51 33.33
CA PRO A 8 27.93 39.19 33.80
C PRO A 8 27.62 37.72 33.56
N ALA A 9 26.94 37.11 34.51
CA ALA A 9 26.49 35.72 34.44
C ALA A 9 25.58 35.51 33.21
N ARG A 10 25.83 34.48 32.47
CA ARG A 10 25.03 34.06 31.30
C ARG A 10 23.59 33.77 31.76
N PRO A 11 22.55 34.31 31.11
CA PRO A 11 21.17 33.97 31.47
C PRO A 11 20.95 32.46 31.29
N PRO A 12 20.10 31.83 32.14
CA PRO A 12 19.78 30.41 32.00
C PRO A 12 19.19 30.17 30.62
N ARG A 13 19.66 29.07 29.94
CA ARG A 13 19.09 28.61 28.71
C ARG A 13 17.59 28.36 28.92
N PRO A 14 16.70 28.84 28.02
CA PRO A 14 15.31 28.43 28.07
C PRO A 14 15.25 26.91 28.03
N ALA A 15 14.49 26.31 28.95
CA ALA A 15 14.22 24.90 28.98
C ALA A 15 13.69 24.52 27.59
N THR A 16 14.38 23.66 26.88
CA THR A 16 13.85 22.98 25.71
C THR A 16 12.55 22.32 26.18
N PRO A 17 11.41 22.54 25.50
CA PRO A 17 10.23 21.76 25.80
C PRO A 17 10.64 20.29 25.66
N GLU A 18 10.51 19.53 26.72
CA GLU A 18 10.65 18.08 26.67
C GLU A 18 9.68 17.63 25.60
N GLY A 19 10.25 17.35 24.41
CA GLY A 19 9.53 16.70 23.36
C GLY A 19 8.96 15.43 23.97
N GLY A 20 7.63 15.40 24.14
CA GLY A 20 6.95 14.22 24.57
C GLY A 20 7.51 13.06 23.75
N ALA A 21 8.18 12.14 24.41
CA ALA A 21 8.69 10.92 23.80
C ALA A 21 7.48 10.32 23.07
N ALA A 22 7.49 10.37 21.74
CA ALA A 22 6.57 9.61 20.93
C ALA A 22 6.71 8.18 21.43
N GLY A 23 5.70 7.71 22.18
CA GLY A 23 5.69 6.35 22.69
C GLY A 23 6.00 5.42 21.53
N PRO A 24 6.62 4.25 21.77
CA PRO A 24 7.05 3.35 20.71
C PRO A 24 5.88 3.16 19.75
N SER A 25 6.08 3.57 18.49
CA SER A 25 5.12 3.41 17.40
C SER A 25 4.57 1.99 17.48
N LYS A 26 3.28 1.83 17.80
CA LYS A 26 2.65 0.51 17.89
C LYS A 26 2.86 -0.15 16.55
N ALA A 27 3.81 -1.08 16.47
CA ALA A 27 4.12 -1.80 15.25
C ALA A 27 2.81 -2.37 14.70
N LYS A 28 2.38 -1.91 13.51
CA LYS A 28 1.15 -2.35 12.86
C LYS A 28 1.15 -3.87 12.83
N ARG A 29 0.17 -4.51 13.48
CA ARG A 29 0.08 -5.97 13.56
C ARG A 29 -0.20 -6.52 12.16
N ARG A 30 0.81 -7.14 11.55
CA ARG A 30 0.64 -7.90 10.31
C ARG A 30 0.01 -9.25 10.63
N VAL A 31 -1.17 -9.51 10.08
CA VAL A 31 -1.80 -10.83 10.10
C VAL A 31 -1.55 -11.45 8.72
N ASN A 32 -0.72 -12.49 8.68
CA ASN A 32 -0.27 -13.16 7.47
C ASN A 32 -0.57 -14.65 7.60
N ASP A 33 -1.73 -15.07 7.11
CA ASP A 33 -2.21 -16.48 7.14
C ASP A 33 -2.10 -17.12 5.75
N ILE A 34 -1.03 -16.82 5.00
CA ILE A 34 -0.78 -17.35 3.66
C ILE A 34 0.02 -18.64 3.69
N ALA A 35 -0.28 -19.54 2.74
CA ALA A 35 0.36 -20.87 2.67
C ALA A 35 1.87 -20.78 2.49
N LEU A 36 2.36 -19.84 1.65
CA LEU A 36 3.78 -19.64 1.38
C LEU A 36 4.51 -18.76 2.41
N ALA A 37 3.81 -18.20 3.39
CA ALA A 37 4.39 -17.30 4.40
C ALA A 37 5.54 -17.95 5.21
N ARG A 38 5.52 -19.28 5.39
CA ARG A 38 6.63 -19.99 6.05
C ARG A 38 7.89 -19.95 5.21
N PHE A 39 7.76 -20.20 3.90
CA PHE A 39 8.86 -20.15 2.97
C PHE A 39 9.42 -18.73 2.88
N GLU A 40 8.57 -17.73 2.71
CA GLU A 40 9.00 -16.33 2.66
C GLU A 40 9.73 -15.89 3.93
N ARG A 41 9.17 -16.19 5.12
CA ARG A 41 9.82 -15.87 6.40
C ARG A 41 11.17 -16.54 6.59
N TRP A 42 11.40 -17.68 5.96
CA TRP A 42 12.67 -18.38 6.01
C TRP A 42 13.66 -17.89 4.93
N ALA A 43 13.18 -17.71 3.68
CA ALA A 43 14.04 -17.41 2.54
C ALA A 43 14.44 -15.93 2.45
N LEU A 44 13.46 -15.00 2.58
CA LEU A 44 13.69 -13.59 2.31
C LEU A 44 14.75 -12.94 3.23
N PRO A 45 14.79 -13.18 4.55
CA PRO A 45 15.85 -12.61 5.38
C PRO A 45 17.24 -13.09 4.98
N ARG A 46 17.38 -14.39 4.67
CA ARG A 46 18.67 -14.97 4.24
C ARG A 46 19.16 -14.40 2.92
N MET A 47 18.22 -14.14 2.00
CA MET A 47 18.53 -13.49 0.71
C MET A 47 18.95 -12.03 0.96
N ALA A 48 18.23 -11.29 1.81
CA ALA A 48 18.55 -9.92 2.15
C ALA A 48 19.93 -9.76 2.84
N GLU A 49 20.30 -10.68 3.73
CA GLU A 49 21.63 -10.69 4.39
C GLU A 49 22.77 -10.88 3.39
N ARG A 50 22.55 -11.61 2.30
CA ARG A 50 23.54 -11.88 1.26
C ARG A 50 23.61 -10.81 0.17
N MET A 51 22.70 -9.83 0.19
CA MET A 51 22.67 -8.76 -0.82
C MET A 51 23.91 -7.88 -0.73
N PRO A 52 24.57 -7.57 -1.86
CA PRO A 52 25.67 -6.62 -1.93
C PRO A 52 25.30 -5.26 -1.34
N ALA A 53 26.28 -4.54 -0.79
CA ALA A 53 26.04 -3.26 -0.11
C ALA A 53 25.45 -2.18 -1.03
N TRP A 54 25.73 -2.23 -2.32
CA TRP A 54 25.21 -1.28 -3.32
C TRP A 54 23.73 -1.48 -3.66
N VAL A 55 23.14 -2.66 -3.37
CA VAL A 55 21.71 -2.90 -3.57
C VAL A 55 20.94 -2.18 -2.47
N THR A 56 20.00 -1.34 -2.85
CA THR A 56 19.12 -0.59 -1.94
C THR A 56 17.68 -1.11 -2.04
N PRO A 57 16.81 -0.83 -1.05
CA PRO A 57 15.37 -1.12 -1.19
C PRO A 57 14.78 -0.52 -2.46
N ASP A 58 15.08 0.74 -2.77
CA ASP A 58 14.58 1.44 -3.96
C ASP A 58 15.02 0.75 -5.26
N THR A 59 16.24 0.19 -5.30
CA THR A 59 16.70 -0.61 -6.45
C THR A 59 15.88 -1.88 -6.62
N LEU A 60 15.50 -2.54 -5.53
CA LEU A 60 14.67 -3.75 -5.58
C LEU A 60 13.23 -3.43 -6.02
N THR A 61 12.67 -2.32 -5.58
CA THR A 61 11.37 -1.83 -6.07
C THR A 61 11.41 -1.55 -7.58
N LEU A 62 12.50 -0.94 -8.09
CA LEU A 62 12.70 -0.75 -9.54
C LEU A 62 12.82 -2.08 -10.29
N VAL A 63 13.51 -3.08 -9.73
CA VAL A 63 13.59 -4.42 -10.31
C VAL A 63 12.21 -5.10 -10.34
N ALA A 64 11.43 -4.94 -9.27
CA ALA A 64 10.05 -5.41 -9.25
C ALA A 64 9.21 -4.76 -10.36
N PHE A 65 9.26 -3.44 -10.47
CA PHE A 65 8.55 -2.72 -11.52
C PHE A 65 8.98 -3.15 -12.93
N PHE A 66 10.28 -3.32 -13.15
CA PHE A 66 10.80 -3.87 -14.41
C PHE A 66 10.25 -5.28 -14.69
N GLY A 67 10.12 -6.13 -13.65
CA GLY A 67 9.45 -7.42 -13.76
C GLY A 67 7.99 -7.30 -14.25
N ALA A 68 7.24 -6.30 -13.77
CA ALA A 68 5.89 -6.02 -14.25
C ALA A 68 5.85 -5.60 -15.73
N VAL A 69 6.83 -4.79 -16.16
CA VAL A 69 6.98 -4.41 -17.59
C VAL A 69 7.27 -5.64 -18.45
N LEU A 70 8.15 -6.55 -18.01
CA LEU A 70 8.42 -7.81 -18.74
C LEU A 70 7.17 -8.68 -18.81
N ALA A 71 6.37 -8.75 -17.74
CA ALA A 71 5.11 -9.48 -17.75
C ALA A 71 4.13 -8.87 -18.77
N PHE A 72 3.99 -7.55 -18.79
CA PHE A 72 3.19 -6.84 -19.79
C PHE A 72 3.62 -7.21 -21.22
N VAL A 73 4.91 -7.08 -21.54
CA VAL A 73 5.45 -7.39 -22.87
C VAL A 73 5.19 -8.86 -23.22
N GLY A 74 5.45 -9.78 -22.30
CA GLY A 74 5.21 -11.20 -22.51
C GLY A 74 3.76 -11.51 -22.87
N TYR A 75 2.80 -10.90 -22.20
CA TYR A 75 1.38 -11.10 -22.48
C TYR A 75 0.90 -10.38 -23.74
N ALA A 76 1.28 -9.11 -23.92
CA ALA A 76 0.85 -8.32 -25.06
C ALA A 76 1.28 -8.94 -26.41
N PHE A 77 2.44 -9.56 -26.44
CA PHE A 77 3.00 -10.16 -27.65
C PHE A 77 2.88 -11.70 -27.72
N ALA A 78 2.16 -12.33 -26.79
CA ALA A 78 1.95 -13.78 -26.79
C ALA A 78 1.29 -14.32 -28.09
N GLY A 79 0.56 -13.46 -28.82
CA GLY A 79 -0.01 -13.80 -30.13
C GLY A 79 1.04 -14.06 -31.22
N ALA A 80 2.19 -13.40 -31.15
CA ALA A 80 3.28 -13.64 -32.09
C ALA A 80 4.03 -14.96 -31.80
N ASN A 81 4.20 -15.26 -30.51
CA ASN A 81 4.82 -16.50 -30.08
C ASN A 81 4.36 -16.82 -28.63
N LEU A 82 3.69 -17.97 -28.46
CA LEU A 82 3.18 -18.39 -27.16
C LEU A 82 4.31 -18.66 -26.13
N ALA A 83 5.55 -18.88 -26.55
CA ALA A 83 6.72 -18.97 -25.67
C ALA A 83 6.99 -17.67 -24.88
N LEU A 84 6.43 -16.53 -25.31
CA LEU A 84 6.49 -15.27 -24.55
C LEU A 84 5.74 -15.34 -23.20
N LEU A 85 4.90 -16.36 -22.98
CA LEU A 85 4.36 -16.68 -21.66
C LEU A 85 5.45 -17.02 -20.63
N HIS A 86 6.60 -17.55 -21.08
CA HIS A 86 7.75 -17.73 -20.18
C HIS A 86 8.39 -16.40 -19.79
N LEU A 87 8.43 -15.42 -20.70
CA LEU A 87 8.86 -14.05 -20.38
C LEU A 87 7.91 -13.42 -19.36
N ALA A 88 6.59 -13.57 -19.55
CA ALA A 88 5.60 -13.10 -18.59
C ALA A 88 5.77 -13.76 -17.21
N SER A 89 5.97 -15.08 -17.19
CA SER A 89 6.20 -15.85 -15.95
C SER A 89 7.48 -15.41 -15.24
N PHE A 90 8.56 -15.20 -15.98
CA PHE A 90 9.80 -14.66 -15.46
C PHE A 90 9.61 -13.25 -14.90
N GLY A 91 8.87 -12.39 -15.62
CA GLY A 91 8.52 -11.05 -15.16
C GLY A 91 7.75 -11.06 -13.84
N LEU A 92 6.76 -11.95 -13.70
CA LEU A 92 6.00 -12.12 -12.45
C LEU A 92 6.87 -12.63 -11.28
N ALA A 93 7.78 -13.56 -11.55
CA ALA A 93 8.72 -14.05 -10.54
C ALA A 93 9.70 -12.96 -10.10
N LEU A 94 10.22 -12.18 -11.06
CA LEU A 94 11.11 -11.06 -10.80
C LEU A 94 10.41 -9.94 -10.01
N HIS A 95 9.15 -9.64 -10.37
CA HIS A 95 8.31 -8.70 -9.62
C HIS A 95 8.15 -9.15 -8.17
N TRP A 96 7.72 -10.41 -7.93
CA TRP A 96 7.58 -10.95 -6.58
C TRP A 96 8.89 -10.88 -5.80
N TRP A 97 10.00 -11.22 -6.43
CA TRP A 97 11.31 -11.24 -5.79
C TRP A 97 11.75 -9.84 -5.34
N GLY A 98 11.64 -8.84 -6.21
CA GLY A 98 12.00 -7.45 -5.89
C GLY A 98 11.11 -6.86 -4.79
N ASP A 99 9.80 -6.97 -4.96
CA ASP A 99 8.73 -6.51 -4.07
C ASP A 99 8.83 -7.13 -2.64
N SER A 100 9.09 -8.44 -2.56
CA SER A 100 9.20 -9.11 -1.26
C SER A 100 10.52 -8.80 -0.54
N LEU A 101 11.58 -8.49 -1.30
CA LEU A 101 12.91 -8.26 -0.74
C LEU A 101 13.16 -6.81 -0.33
N ASP A 102 12.57 -5.81 -0.97
CA ASP A 102 12.84 -4.40 -0.66
C ASP A 102 12.52 -4.03 0.79
N GLY A 103 11.32 -4.34 1.26
CA GLY A 103 10.92 -4.16 2.65
C GLY A 103 11.67 -5.07 3.62
N THR A 104 12.09 -6.27 3.17
CA THR A 104 12.89 -7.18 3.99
C THR A 104 14.32 -6.66 4.14
N LEU A 105 14.93 -6.19 3.05
CA LEU A 105 16.26 -5.58 3.06
C LEU A 105 16.30 -4.33 3.94
N ALA A 106 15.27 -3.46 3.83
CA ALA A 106 15.15 -2.27 4.67
C ALA A 106 15.09 -2.61 6.16
N ARG A 107 14.44 -3.73 6.53
CA ARG A 107 14.38 -4.23 7.91
C ARG A 107 15.70 -4.80 8.39
N VAL A 108 16.31 -5.68 7.59
CA VAL A 108 17.58 -6.35 7.94
C VAL A 108 18.70 -5.32 8.14
N ARG A 109 18.78 -4.30 7.27
CA ARG A 109 19.77 -3.23 7.36
C ARG A 109 19.40 -2.09 8.32
N GLN A 110 18.21 -2.12 8.94
CA GLN A 110 17.70 -1.08 9.85
C GLN A 110 17.60 0.33 9.21
N ILE A 111 17.34 0.40 7.89
CA ILE A 111 17.23 1.63 7.10
C ILE A 111 15.78 1.92 6.67
N ARG A 112 14.80 1.49 7.46
CA ARG A 112 13.38 1.66 7.11
C ARG A 112 12.98 3.13 7.04
N ARG A 113 12.37 3.50 5.94
CA ARG A 113 11.73 4.81 5.70
C ARG A 113 10.22 4.57 5.59
N GLU A 114 9.52 4.48 6.74
CA GLU A 114 8.14 3.96 6.79
C GLU A 114 7.18 4.69 5.86
N ARG A 115 7.17 6.02 5.88
CA ARG A 115 6.25 6.82 5.03
C ARG A 115 6.63 6.75 3.56
N TYR A 116 7.91 6.94 3.26
CA TYR A 116 8.40 6.92 1.89
C TYR A 116 8.28 5.53 1.27
N GLY A 117 8.73 4.49 1.98
CA GLY A 117 8.64 3.11 1.52
C GLY A 117 7.19 2.70 1.26
N PHE A 118 6.28 3.03 2.17
CA PHE A 118 4.85 2.79 1.98
C PHE A 118 4.30 3.45 0.71
N TYR A 119 4.67 4.72 0.48
CA TYR A 119 4.21 5.47 -0.70
C TYR A 119 4.73 4.86 -2.00
N VAL A 120 6.06 4.60 -2.10
CA VAL A 120 6.68 4.08 -3.32
C VAL A 120 6.18 2.66 -3.64
N ASP A 121 6.12 1.79 -2.64
CA ASP A 121 5.60 0.43 -2.73
C ASP A 121 4.18 0.42 -3.34
N HIS A 122 3.26 1.22 -2.76
CA HIS A 122 1.87 1.25 -3.22
C HIS A 122 1.69 1.85 -4.62
N ILE A 123 2.46 2.87 -4.98
CA ILE A 123 2.40 3.44 -6.34
C ILE A 123 2.91 2.42 -7.35
N CYS A 124 4.01 1.73 -7.05
CA CYS A 124 4.56 0.69 -7.92
C CYS A 124 3.62 -0.51 -8.05
N ASP A 125 2.97 -0.90 -6.96
CA ASP A 125 1.98 -1.99 -6.98
C ASP A 125 0.78 -1.67 -7.85
N VAL A 126 0.19 -0.48 -7.71
CA VAL A 126 -0.93 -0.01 -8.55
C VAL A 126 -0.54 -0.03 -10.02
N ALA A 127 0.64 0.51 -10.36
CA ALA A 127 1.15 0.53 -11.73
C ALA A 127 1.43 -0.90 -12.25
N SER A 128 1.96 -1.79 -11.41
CA SER A 128 2.23 -3.19 -11.76
C SER A 128 0.95 -3.99 -12.02
N VAL A 129 -0.11 -3.75 -11.24
CA VAL A 129 -1.44 -4.34 -11.47
C VAL A 129 -2.00 -3.86 -12.82
N ALA A 130 -1.91 -2.56 -13.12
CA ALA A 130 -2.36 -2.01 -14.39
C ALA A 130 -1.57 -2.58 -15.59
N LEU A 131 -0.24 -2.72 -15.46
CA LEU A 131 0.60 -3.35 -16.48
C LEU A 131 0.22 -4.82 -16.68
N LEU A 132 0.04 -5.60 -15.62
CA LEU A 132 -0.31 -7.02 -15.70
C LEU A 132 -1.60 -7.23 -16.51
N PHE A 133 -2.68 -6.57 -16.08
CA PHE A 133 -3.99 -6.72 -16.76
C PHE A 133 -4.02 -6.01 -18.12
N GLY A 134 -3.31 -4.89 -18.25
CA GLY A 134 -3.13 -4.23 -19.54
C GLY A 134 -2.44 -5.14 -20.57
N GLY A 135 -1.40 -5.86 -20.17
CA GLY A 135 -0.72 -6.83 -21.03
C GLY A 135 -1.61 -8.02 -21.43
N LEU A 136 -2.37 -8.58 -20.47
CA LEU A 136 -3.33 -9.65 -20.74
C LEU A 136 -4.42 -9.22 -21.73
N GLY A 137 -4.96 -7.99 -21.56
CA GLY A 137 -6.02 -7.46 -22.43
C GLY A 137 -5.52 -6.92 -23.79
N ALA A 138 -4.24 -6.56 -23.90
CA ALA A 138 -3.63 -6.13 -25.15
C ALA A 138 -3.26 -7.31 -26.07
N GLY A 139 -3.07 -8.51 -25.49
CA GLY A 139 -2.75 -9.74 -26.20
C GLY A 139 -4.00 -10.57 -26.52
N PRO A 140 -3.83 -11.78 -27.10
CA PRO A 140 -4.92 -12.67 -27.49
C PRO A 140 -5.43 -13.55 -26.33
N LEU A 141 -4.87 -13.39 -25.13
CA LEU A 141 -5.11 -14.30 -24.00
C LEU A 141 -6.37 -13.98 -23.24
N MET A 142 -6.76 -12.71 -23.17
CA MET A 142 -7.93 -12.22 -22.43
C MET A 142 -8.59 -11.10 -23.22
N ARG A 143 -9.91 -11.05 -23.18
CA ARG A 143 -10.68 -9.93 -23.72
C ARG A 143 -10.36 -8.67 -22.91
N LEU A 144 -10.18 -7.55 -23.59
CA LEU A 144 -9.82 -6.26 -22.97
C LEU A 144 -10.85 -5.81 -21.92
N ASP A 145 -12.16 -5.98 -22.20
CA ASP A 145 -13.22 -5.61 -21.26
C ASP A 145 -13.14 -6.41 -19.95
N LEU A 146 -12.84 -7.71 -20.00
CA LEU A 146 -12.64 -8.54 -18.82
C LEU A 146 -11.34 -8.19 -18.10
N ALA A 147 -10.27 -7.91 -18.82
CA ALA A 147 -9.00 -7.48 -18.24
C ALA A 147 -9.13 -6.17 -17.47
N LEU A 148 -9.82 -5.19 -18.06
CA LEU A 148 -10.09 -3.90 -17.41
C LEU A 148 -11.04 -4.05 -16.21
N ALA A 149 -12.09 -4.86 -16.31
CA ALA A 149 -12.99 -5.14 -15.20
C ALA A 149 -12.26 -5.81 -14.03
N LEU A 150 -11.41 -6.82 -14.33
CA LEU A 150 -10.61 -7.50 -13.31
C LEU A 150 -9.59 -6.56 -12.67
N CYS A 151 -8.92 -5.72 -13.47
CA CYS A 151 -8.04 -4.67 -12.98
C CYS A 151 -8.77 -3.74 -12.00
N ALA A 152 -9.95 -3.25 -12.39
CA ALA A 152 -10.75 -2.35 -11.55
C ALA A 152 -11.13 -2.98 -10.20
N VAL A 153 -11.65 -4.22 -10.18
CA VAL A 153 -12.05 -4.86 -8.91
C VAL A 153 -10.85 -5.20 -8.02
N VAL A 154 -9.70 -5.55 -8.61
CA VAL A 154 -8.45 -5.77 -7.87
C VAL A 154 -7.96 -4.45 -7.23
N LEU A 155 -7.97 -3.35 -7.98
CA LEU A 155 -7.60 -2.03 -7.46
C LEU A 155 -8.61 -1.51 -6.41
N MET A 156 -9.91 -1.82 -6.54
CA MET A 156 -10.90 -1.55 -5.49
C MET A 156 -10.59 -2.29 -4.20
N LEU A 157 -10.21 -3.58 -4.29
CA LEU A 157 -9.81 -4.36 -3.12
C LEU A 157 -8.53 -3.79 -2.49
N PHE A 158 -7.55 -3.43 -3.31
CA PHE A 158 -6.30 -2.81 -2.88
C PHE A 158 -6.55 -1.49 -2.13
N ASN A 159 -7.41 -0.63 -2.67
CA ASN A 159 -7.82 0.61 -2.01
C ASN A 159 -8.53 0.34 -0.68
N LEU A 160 -9.43 -0.64 -0.62
CA LEU A 160 -10.12 -1.01 0.63
C LEU A 160 -9.13 -1.46 1.71
N VAL A 161 -8.13 -2.28 1.36
CA VAL A 161 -7.06 -2.71 2.28
C VAL A 161 -6.31 -1.50 2.85
N ASN A 162 -5.99 -0.54 2.01
CA ASN A 162 -5.30 0.69 2.41
C ASN A 162 -6.15 1.54 3.35
N LEU A 163 -7.44 1.73 3.03
CA LEU A 163 -8.38 2.47 3.89
C LEU A 163 -8.51 1.81 5.27
N VAL A 164 -8.68 0.48 5.32
CA VAL A 164 -8.75 -0.26 6.59
C VAL A 164 -7.44 -0.13 7.36
N THR A 165 -6.30 -0.20 6.68
CA THR A 165 -4.97 -0.05 7.30
C THR A 165 -4.79 1.32 7.95
N ILE A 166 -5.22 2.38 7.27
CA ILE A 166 -5.14 3.76 7.77
C ILE A 166 -6.12 3.95 8.94
N SER A 167 -7.36 3.45 8.81
CA SER A 167 -8.42 3.67 9.80
C SER A 167 -8.26 2.85 11.09
N ARG A 168 -7.57 1.71 11.06
CA ARG A 168 -7.49 0.77 12.19
C ARG A 168 -6.09 0.46 12.67
N ASP A 169 -5.04 1.01 12.04
CA ASP A 169 -3.63 0.64 12.30
C ASP A 169 -3.34 -0.88 12.18
N VAL A 170 -4.19 -1.61 11.45
CA VAL A 170 -4.07 -3.06 11.21
C VAL A 170 -3.86 -3.31 9.73
N PHE A 171 -2.71 -3.85 9.36
CA PHE A 171 -2.42 -4.22 7.98
C PHE A 171 -2.75 -5.71 7.76
N LYS A 172 -3.81 -6.00 6.99
CA LYS A 172 -4.19 -7.35 6.57
C LYS A 172 -3.73 -7.57 5.13
N ILE A 173 -2.83 -8.52 4.91
CA ILE A 173 -2.27 -8.82 3.57
C ILE A 173 -3.02 -9.97 2.89
N SER A 174 -3.70 -10.83 3.65
CA SER A 174 -4.36 -12.01 3.10
C SER A 174 -5.85 -12.06 3.44
N PHE A 175 -6.64 -12.52 2.47
CA PHE A 175 -8.04 -12.82 2.64
C PHE A 175 -8.26 -14.31 2.31
N ALA A 176 -8.92 -15.04 3.20
CA ALA A 176 -9.21 -16.48 3.06
C ALA A 176 -7.96 -17.37 2.82
N GLY A 177 -6.78 -16.97 3.32
CA GLY A 177 -5.55 -17.76 3.20
C GLY A 177 -4.86 -17.67 1.81
N VAL A 178 -5.37 -16.84 0.91
CA VAL A 178 -4.74 -16.57 -0.41
C VAL A 178 -4.17 -15.16 -0.40
N GLY A 179 -2.90 -15.05 -0.70
CA GLY A 179 -2.18 -13.78 -0.81
C GLY A 179 -1.72 -13.50 -2.24
N PRO A 180 -1.07 -12.35 -2.46
CA PRO A 180 -0.54 -11.98 -3.79
C PRO A 180 0.46 -13.00 -4.34
N THR A 181 1.22 -13.67 -3.49
CA THR A 181 2.23 -14.67 -3.89
C THR A 181 1.58 -15.91 -4.47
N GLU A 182 0.52 -16.44 -3.82
CA GLU A 182 -0.25 -17.58 -4.32
C GLU A 182 -0.94 -17.24 -5.65
N GLY A 183 -1.47 -16.01 -5.78
CA GLY A 183 -2.06 -15.53 -7.02
C GLY A 183 -1.05 -15.52 -8.17
N ARG A 184 0.15 -14.96 -7.95
CA ARG A 184 1.24 -14.94 -8.96
C ARG A 184 1.67 -16.34 -9.35
N LEU A 185 1.83 -17.26 -8.38
CA LEU A 185 2.19 -18.65 -8.64
C LEU A 185 1.11 -19.35 -9.47
N GLY A 186 -0.17 -19.17 -9.15
CA GLY A 186 -1.28 -19.71 -9.92
C GLY A 186 -1.25 -19.25 -11.39
N ILE A 187 -0.96 -17.96 -11.62
CA ILE A 187 -0.81 -17.41 -12.98
C ILE A 187 0.38 -18.03 -13.72
N ILE A 188 1.54 -18.20 -13.06
CA ILE A 188 2.73 -18.85 -13.66
C ILE A 188 2.42 -20.31 -14.06
N ILE A 189 1.70 -21.04 -13.21
CA ILE A 189 1.25 -22.40 -13.51
C ILE A 189 0.28 -22.40 -14.72
N ALA A 190 -0.67 -21.46 -14.75
CA ALA A 190 -1.60 -21.30 -15.87
C ALA A 190 -0.87 -20.97 -17.19
N ASN A 191 0.12 -20.06 -17.15
CA ASN A 191 0.96 -19.75 -18.31
C ASN A 191 1.67 -20.98 -18.87
N THR A 192 2.25 -21.78 -17.98
CA THR A 192 2.95 -23.03 -18.40
C THR A 192 1.96 -24.03 -18.99
N GLY A 193 0.78 -24.20 -18.36
CA GLY A 193 -0.28 -25.06 -18.86
C GLY A 193 -0.77 -24.64 -20.25
N LEU A 194 -0.98 -23.35 -20.46
CA LEU A 194 -1.40 -22.80 -21.76
C LEU A 194 -0.33 -22.92 -22.83
N TRP A 195 0.93 -22.71 -22.49
CA TRP A 195 2.02 -22.93 -23.43
C TRP A 195 2.08 -24.39 -23.89
N LEU A 196 1.92 -25.35 -22.97
CA LEU A 196 1.89 -26.78 -23.29
C LEU A 196 0.64 -27.19 -24.10
N ALA A 197 -0.51 -26.61 -23.79
CA ALA A 197 -1.78 -26.94 -24.44
C ALA A 197 -2.02 -26.18 -25.77
N GLY A 198 -1.22 -25.15 -26.08
CA GLY A 198 -1.40 -24.33 -27.28
C GLY A 198 -2.55 -23.34 -27.22
N ASN A 199 -3.02 -22.96 -26.00
CA ASN A 199 -4.14 -22.04 -25.76
C ASN A 199 -5.43 -22.42 -26.52
N PRO A 200 -5.99 -23.61 -26.30
CA PRO A 200 -7.19 -24.02 -27.02
C PRO A 200 -8.39 -23.14 -26.65
N PRO A 201 -9.24 -22.75 -27.61
CA PRO A 201 -10.45 -22.03 -27.31
C PRO A 201 -11.43 -22.92 -26.52
N LEU A 202 -12.14 -22.34 -25.59
CA LEU A 202 -13.25 -22.97 -24.87
C LEU A 202 -14.57 -22.50 -25.47
N THR A 203 -15.50 -23.42 -25.76
CA THR A 203 -16.84 -23.06 -26.21
C THR A 203 -17.80 -23.05 -25.04
N VAL A 204 -18.28 -21.86 -24.66
CA VAL A 204 -19.26 -21.68 -23.58
C VAL A 204 -20.48 -20.94 -24.16
N ALA A 205 -21.64 -21.57 -24.05
CA ALA A 205 -22.90 -21.04 -24.57
C ALA A 205 -22.84 -20.59 -26.06
N GLY A 206 -22.11 -21.36 -26.91
CA GLY A 206 -21.95 -21.08 -28.33
C GLY A 206 -20.96 -19.95 -28.68
N ARG A 207 -20.21 -19.46 -27.71
CA ARG A 207 -19.14 -18.45 -27.90
C ARG A 207 -17.78 -19.05 -27.58
N GLU A 208 -16.80 -18.73 -28.41
CA GLU A 208 -15.41 -19.05 -28.12
C GLU A 208 -14.84 -18.04 -27.14
N ILE A 209 -14.28 -18.54 -26.05
CA ILE A 209 -13.59 -17.76 -25.00
C ILE A 209 -12.23 -18.39 -24.72
N THR A 210 -11.34 -17.64 -24.13
CA THR A 210 -10.04 -18.18 -23.67
C THR A 210 -10.16 -18.76 -22.26
N VAL A 211 -9.18 -19.54 -21.85
CA VAL A 211 -9.06 -20.01 -20.45
C VAL A 211 -8.94 -18.81 -19.50
N PHE A 212 -8.21 -17.78 -19.90
CA PHE A 212 -8.08 -16.56 -19.10
C PHE A 212 -9.38 -15.77 -18.99
N ASP A 213 -10.23 -15.75 -20.03
CA ASP A 213 -11.56 -15.13 -19.95
C ASP A 213 -12.42 -15.82 -18.89
N ALA A 214 -12.43 -17.16 -18.89
CA ALA A 214 -13.17 -17.93 -17.90
C ALA A 214 -12.66 -17.70 -16.48
N CYS A 215 -11.34 -17.74 -16.30
CA CYS A 215 -10.71 -17.44 -15.01
C CYS A 215 -10.99 -16.00 -14.55
N ALA A 216 -10.93 -15.03 -15.46
CA ALA A 216 -11.24 -13.62 -15.16
C ALA A 216 -12.68 -13.44 -14.70
N ALA A 217 -13.65 -14.05 -15.38
CA ALA A 217 -15.06 -13.97 -15.01
C ALA A 217 -15.30 -14.50 -13.58
N VAL A 218 -14.71 -15.65 -13.24
CA VAL A 218 -14.79 -16.22 -11.90
C VAL A 218 -14.06 -15.33 -10.87
N ALA A 219 -12.88 -14.83 -11.23
CA ALA A 219 -12.10 -13.96 -10.35
C ALA A 219 -12.81 -12.63 -10.06
N ILE A 220 -13.44 -12.00 -11.07
CA ILE A 220 -14.21 -10.76 -10.91
C ILE A 220 -15.32 -10.96 -9.88
N VAL A 221 -16.12 -12.03 -10.00
CA VAL A 221 -17.20 -12.33 -9.07
C VAL A 221 -16.66 -12.59 -7.67
N GLY A 222 -15.59 -13.40 -7.56
CA GLY A 222 -14.97 -13.73 -6.27
C GLY A 222 -14.36 -12.51 -5.58
N VAL A 223 -13.59 -11.70 -6.30
CA VAL A 223 -12.94 -10.49 -5.75
C VAL A 223 -13.96 -9.43 -5.38
N LEU A 224 -15.00 -9.23 -6.20
CA LEU A 224 -16.09 -8.29 -5.90
C LEU A 224 -16.89 -8.74 -4.68
N GLY A 225 -17.20 -10.02 -4.56
CA GLY A 225 -17.85 -10.60 -3.38
C GLY A 225 -17.00 -10.42 -2.12
N LEU A 226 -15.69 -10.70 -2.22
CA LEU A 226 -14.75 -10.50 -1.12
C LEU A 226 -14.66 -9.01 -0.73
N TRP A 227 -14.59 -8.12 -1.71
CA TRP A 227 -14.58 -6.68 -1.49
C TRP A 227 -15.84 -6.23 -0.73
N LEU A 228 -17.02 -6.65 -1.18
CA LEU A 228 -18.29 -6.28 -0.56
C LEU A 228 -18.39 -6.77 0.89
N VAL A 229 -18.08 -8.06 1.13
CA VAL A 229 -18.11 -8.64 2.48
C VAL A 229 -17.12 -7.93 3.40
N THR A 230 -15.92 -7.63 2.90
CA THR A 230 -14.89 -6.94 3.69
C THR A 230 -15.29 -5.49 3.96
N ALA A 231 -15.79 -4.76 2.96
CA ALA A 231 -16.23 -3.37 3.10
C ALA A 231 -17.34 -3.24 4.17
N VAL A 232 -18.35 -4.14 4.13
CA VAL A 232 -19.42 -4.13 5.11
C VAL A 232 -18.91 -4.47 6.51
N ARG A 233 -18.12 -5.54 6.66
CA ARG A 233 -17.58 -5.97 7.97
C ARG A 233 -16.69 -4.92 8.60
N GLU A 234 -15.75 -4.36 7.84
CA GLU A 234 -14.84 -3.35 8.35
C GLU A 234 -15.58 -2.02 8.60
N GLY A 235 -16.53 -1.64 7.74
CA GLY A 235 -17.38 -0.47 7.96
C GLY A 235 -18.18 -0.54 9.27
N VAL A 236 -18.82 -1.69 9.55
CA VAL A 236 -19.53 -1.91 10.83
C VAL A 236 -18.55 -1.86 12.01
N THR A 237 -17.36 -2.43 11.85
CA THR A 237 -16.35 -2.43 12.91
C THR A 237 -15.83 -1.03 13.21
N ILE A 238 -15.53 -0.24 12.17
CA ILE A 238 -15.08 1.14 12.30
C ILE A 238 -16.17 2.01 12.93
N ALA A 239 -17.43 1.87 12.51
CA ALA A 239 -18.55 2.61 13.09
C ALA A 239 -18.77 2.32 14.59
N ARG A 240 -18.40 1.13 15.05
CA ARG A 240 -18.43 0.79 16.51
C ARG A 240 -17.24 1.38 17.28
N LEU A 241 -16.11 1.56 16.60
CA LEU A 241 -14.91 2.14 17.21
C LEU A 241 -14.97 3.67 17.28
N ASP A 242 -15.75 4.27 16.39
CA ASP A 242 -15.98 5.73 16.30
C ASP A 242 -17.49 6.00 16.36
N PRO A 243 -18.09 5.93 17.59
CA PRO A 243 -19.52 6.14 17.76
C PRO A 243 -19.85 7.63 17.58
N ARG A 244 -21.05 7.89 17.03
CA ARG A 244 -21.55 9.27 16.89
C ARG A 244 -21.57 9.96 18.25
N PRO A 245 -21.10 11.21 18.34
CA PRO A 245 -21.23 11.99 19.57
C PRO A 245 -22.71 12.14 19.95
N ALA A 246 -23.01 12.19 21.25
CA ALA A 246 -24.38 12.37 21.72
C ALA A 246 -24.91 13.75 21.25
N PRO A 247 -26.22 13.86 20.90
CA PRO A 247 -26.82 15.15 20.56
C PRO A 247 -26.62 16.12 21.74
N GLY A 248 -26.04 17.32 21.47
CA GLY A 248 -25.77 18.33 22.48
C GLY A 248 -24.44 18.18 23.24
N SER A 249 -23.64 17.16 22.99
CA SER A 249 -22.22 17.25 23.35
C SER A 249 -21.59 18.26 22.42
N ASP A 250 -21.14 19.39 22.96
CA ASP A 250 -20.39 20.41 22.23
C ASP A 250 -19.14 19.74 21.65
N GLY A 251 -19.32 19.16 20.47
CA GLY A 251 -18.21 18.60 19.72
C GLY A 251 -17.24 19.73 19.46
N GLN A 252 -16.03 19.62 19.97
CA GLN A 252 -14.95 20.44 19.47
C GLN A 252 -15.09 20.45 17.95
N ALA A 253 -15.23 21.68 17.39
CA ALA A 253 -15.42 21.85 15.96
C ALA A 253 -14.41 20.97 15.23
N TYR A 254 -14.91 20.12 14.33
CA TYR A 254 -14.07 19.22 13.56
C TYR A 254 -12.90 20.00 12.98
N ASP A 255 -11.70 19.74 13.46
CA ASP A 255 -10.47 20.26 12.88
C ASP A 255 -10.05 19.35 11.71
N PRO A 256 -10.37 19.72 10.46
CA PRO A 256 -10.05 18.90 9.29
C PRO A 256 -8.55 18.78 9.04
N THR A 257 -7.74 19.60 9.73
CA THR A 257 -6.30 19.61 9.52
C THR A 257 -5.55 18.71 10.51
N GLY A 258 -6.16 18.40 11.66
CA GLY A 258 -5.51 17.67 12.76
C GLY A 258 -4.28 18.39 13.34
N LEU A 259 -4.10 19.68 13.00
CA LEU A 259 -2.94 20.49 13.41
C LEU A 259 -3.20 21.34 14.67
N GLY A 260 -4.39 21.21 15.26
CA GLY A 260 -4.77 21.97 16.45
C GLY A 260 -4.92 23.47 16.21
N LEU A 261 -5.07 23.88 14.96
CA LEU A 261 -5.34 25.28 14.59
C LEU A 261 -6.85 25.53 14.74
N GLY A 262 -7.33 25.49 15.97
CA GLY A 262 -8.66 26.00 16.30
C GLY A 262 -8.75 27.48 15.93
N PRO A 263 -9.97 28.04 15.70
CA PRO A 263 -10.12 29.44 15.40
C PRO A 263 -9.46 30.22 16.54
N GLU A 264 -8.43 30.99 16.22
CA GLU A 264 -7.83 31.95 17.15
C GLU A 264 -8.98 32.71 17.78
N SER A 265 -9.05 32.73 19.10
CA SER A 265 -9.96 33.56 19.84
C SER A 265 -9.57 35.01 19.55
N GLY A 266 -10.08 35.50 18.43
CA GLY A 266 -9.89 36.85 17.96
C GLY A 266 -10.46 37.84 18.98
N ALA A 267 -9.57 38.69 19.42
CA ALA A 267 -9.85 40.06 19.85
C ALA A 267 -10.91 40.24 20.99
N ARG A 268 -10.45 40.06 22.19
CA ARG A 268 -10.96 41.01 23.20
C ARG A 268 -10.25 42.34 22.96
N GLY A 269 -10.94 43.23 22.25
CA GLY A 269 -10.56 44.63 22.20
C GLY A 269 -10.61 45.24 23.56
N ASP A 270 -9.47 45.55 24.13
CA ASP A 270 -9.34 46.48 25.25
C ASP A 270 -9.74 47.84 24.71
N ALA A 271 -10.96 48.26 25.06
CA ALA A 271 -11.38 49.66 24.96
C ALA A 271 -10.58 50.46 26.00
N PRO A 272 -9.95 51.59 25.64
CA PRO A 272 -9.30 52.45 26.60
C PRO A 272 -10.38 53.14 27.45
N SER A 273 -10.36 52.90 28.74
CA SER A 273 -11.10 53.65 29.74
C SER A 273 -10.56 55.07 29.78
N ASN A 274 -11.28 56.04 29.17
CA ASN A 274 -11.14 57.44 29.44
C ASN A 274 -11.75 57.77 30.84
N ALA A 275 -10.90 57.86 31.81
CA ALA A 275 -11.28 58.54 33.05
C ALA A 275 -10.78 59.98 32.98
N GLN A 276 -11.66 60.89 32.59
CA GLN A 276 -11.60 62.28 32.93
C GLN A 276 -11.89 62.41 34.42
N GLY A 277 -10.98 62.97 35.17
CA GLY A 277 -11.16 63.48 36.55
C GLY A 277 -10.86 64.92 36.53
N ASP A 278 -11.92 65.74 36.55
CA ASP A 278 -11.90 67.14 36.91
C ASP A 278 -11.69 67.29 38.45
N GLY A 279 -10.79 68.15 38.89
CA GLY A 279 -11.05 69.53 39.30
C GLY A 279 -11.04 69.72 40.77
N GLN A 280 -10.16 70.53 41.17
CA GLN A 280 -9.96 71.36 42.35
C GLN A 280 -8.87 70.98 43.32
#